data_6dd05618766ae6adce8dce9bf64d908b
#
_entry.id   6dd05618766ae6adce8dce9bf64d908b
#
_cell.length_a   1.000
_cell.length_b   1.000
_cell.length_c   1.000
_cell.angle_alpha   90.00
_cell.angle_beta   90.00
_cell.angle_gamma   90.00
#
_symmetry.space_group_name_H-M   'P 1'
#
loop_
_entity.id
_entity.type
_entity.pdbx_description
1 polymer ?
#
loop_
_entity_poly.entity_id
_entity_poly.type
_entity_poly.pdbx_seq_one_letter_code
_entity_poly.pdbx_strand_id
1 'polypeptide(L)'
;MSVGEYCKLEIFIPETHLEPLQRALQEADAGHIGNYDCCLSYSRVTGCWRPLEGASPYLGSAGEISREPELKVEVTIRAEKYKETMEAIKSIHPYEEPVINVIPLWGTSFS
;
A
#
# COMPACT_ATOMS: atom_id res chain seq x y z
N MET A 1 5.34 -23.92 -9.22
CA MET A 1 5.42 -22.72 -8.34
C MET A 1 6.83 -22.14 -8.40
N SER A 2 6.93 -20.85 -8.61
CA SER A 2 8.22 -20.13 -8.61
C SER A 2 8.35 -19.32 -7.33
N VAL A 3 9.30 -19.67 -6.47
CA VAL A 3 9.58 -18.94 -5.24
C VAL A 3 10.06 -17.55 -5.59
N GLY A 4 9.45 -16.52 -4.98
CA GLY A 4 9.81 -15.11 -5.21
C GLY A 4 9.26 -14.49 -6.48
N GLU A 5 8.42 -15.22 -7.23
CA GLU A 5 7.77 -14.66 -8.42
C GLU A 5 6.76 -13.56 -8.07
N TYR A 6 6.12 -13.70 -6.92
CA TYR A 6 5.13 -12.76 -6.43
C TYR A 6 5.52 -12.23 -5.06
N CYS A 7 5.04 -11.02 -4.76
CA CYS A 7 5.14 -10.46 -3.42
C CYS A 7 3.80 -9.82 -3.05
N LYS A 8 3.62 -9.58 -1.77
CA LYS A 8 2.44 -8.89 -1.26
C LYS A 8 2.85 -7.50 -0.78
N LEU A 9 2.09 -6.50 -1.18
CA LEU A 9 2.23 -5.16 -0.62
C LEU A 9 1.20 -4.98 0.49
N GLU A 10 1.63 -4.36 1.58
CA GLU A 10 0.74 -3.87 2.64
C GLU A 10 0.85 -2.36 2.64
N ILE A 11 -0.27 -1.69 2.37
CA ILE A 11 -0.31 -0.24 2.19
C ILE A 11 -1.22 0.34 3.25
N PHE A 12 -0.69 1.24 4.08
CA PHE A 12 -1.47 1.92 5.11
C PHE A 12 -1.84 3.30 4.61
N ILE A 13 -3.14 3.55 4.43
CA ILE A 13 -3.60 4.74 3.71
C ILE A 13 -4.94 5.23 4.30
N PRO A 14 -5.20 6.56 4.33
CA PRO A 14 -6.52 7.03 4.73
C PRO A 14 -7.63 6.48 3.85
N GLU A 15 -8.80 6.23 4.44
CA GLU A 15 -9.97 5.69 3.72
C GLU A 15 -10.34 6.55 2.51
N THR A 16 -10.14 7.86 2.59
CA THR A 16 -10.46 8.79 1.52
C THR A 16 -9.68 8.54 0.23
N HIS A 17 -8.59 7.77 0.30
CA HIS A 17 -7.70 7.53 -0.82
C HIS A 17 -7.79 6.12 -1.38
N LEU A 18 -8.80 5.33 -0.97
CA LEU A 18 -8.94 3.96 -1.47
C LEU A 18 -9.17 3.92 -2.98
N GLU A 19 -10.08 4.74 -3.49
CA GLU A 19 -10.37 4.73 -4.93
C GLU A 19 -9.18 5.18 -5.78
N PRO A 20 -8.49 6.29 -5.46
CA PRO A 20 -7.26 6.64 -6.17
C PRO A 20 -6.18 5.55 -6.09
N LEU A 21 -6.04 4.89 -4.94
CA LEU A 21 -5.10 3.79 -4.78
C LEU A 21 -5.45 2.63 -5.70
N GLN A 22 -6.71 2.21 -5.70
CA GLN A 22 -7.14 1.09 -6.54
C GLN A 22 -6.91 1.38 -8.02
N ARG A 23 -7.14 2.62 -8.44
CA ARG A 23 -6.89 3.07 -9.81
C ARG A 23 -5.40 3.05 -10.15
N ALA A 24 -4.56 3.54 -9.23
CA ALA A 24 -3.12 3.52 -9.43
C ALA A 24 -2.57 2.09 -9.53
N LEU A 25 -3.08 1.20 -8.70
CA LEU A 25 -2.70 -0.22 -8.73
C LEU A 25 -3.13 -0.87 -10.04
N GLN A 26 -4.34 -0.58 -10.51
CA GLN A 26 -4.82 -1.10 -11.79
C GLN A 26 -3.92 -0.64 -12.95
N GLU A 27 -3.57 0.63 -12.99
CA GLU A 27 -2.70 1.19 -14.04
C GLU A 27 -1.31 0.56 -14.03
N ALA A 28 -0.82 0.19 -12.86
CA ALA A 28 0.45 -0.50 -12.71
C ALA A 28 0.35 -2.02 -12.91
N ASP A 29 -0.83 -2.51 -13.26
CA ASP A 29 -1.13 -3.94 -13.41
C ASP A 29 -0.86 -4.73 -12.13
N ALA A 30 -1.08 -4.12 -10.98
CA ALA A 30 -1.01 -4.76 -9.68
C ALA A 30 -2.37 -5.35 -9.33
N GLY A 31 -2.37 -6.52 -8.68
CA GLY A 31 -3.63 -7.18 -8.34
C GLY A 31 -4.33 -7.80 -9.53
N HIS A 32 -3.58 -8.17 -10.54
CA HIS A 32 -4.10 -8.86 -11.72
C HIS A 32 -3.92 -10.36 -11.51
N ILE A 33 -5.02 -11.09 -11.39
CA ILE A 33 -5.04 -12.53 -11.14
C ILE A 33 -5.92 -13.22 -12.15
N GLY A 34 -5.32 -13.94 -13.09
CA GLY A 34 -6.06 -14.59 -14.16
C GLY A 34 -6.87 -13.59 -14.98
N ASN A 35 -8.17 -13.79 -15.05
CA ASN A 35 -9.09 -12.90 -15.79
C ASN A 35 -9.71 -11.82 -14.89
N TYR A 36 -9.08 -11.52 -13.75
CA TYR A 36 -9.55 -10.49 -12.83
C TYR A 36 -8.45 -9.47 -12.60
N ASP A 37 -8.81 -8.20 -12.56
CA ASP A 37 -7.92 -7.14 -12.13
C ASP A 37 -8.52 -6.42 -10.92
N CYS A 38 -7.85 -5.40 -10.44
CA CYS A 38 -8.28 -4.64 -9.26
C CYS A 38 -8.45 -5.52 -8.01
N CYS A 39 -7.76 -6.66 -7.98
CA CYS A 39 -7.85 -7.59 -6.85
C CYS A 39 -7.03 -7.05 -5.68
N LEU A 40 -7.71 -6.77 -4.60
CA LEU A 40 -7.11 -6.38 -3.35
C LEU A 40 -8.08 -6.68 -2.21
N SER A 41 -7.59 -6.69 -1.01
CA SER A 41 -8.42 -6.74 0.18
C SER A 41 -7.97 -5.64 1.12
N TYR A 42 -8.85 -5.24 2.03
CA TYR A 42 -8.47 -4.23 3.01
C TYR A 42 -9.21 -4.43 4.31
N SER A 43 -8.60 -3.96 5.38
CA SER A 43 -9.19 -3.95 6.71
C SER A 43 -9.00 -2.57 7.32
N ARG A 44 -9.87 -2.21 8.23
CA ARG A 44 -9.79 -0.95 8.96
C ARG A 44 -8.85 -1.11 10.14
N VAL A 45 -7.92 -0.18 10.27
CA VAL A 45 -6.94 -0.16 11.36
C VAL A 45 -6.88 1.25 11.93
N THR A 46 -6.25 1.39 13.09
CA THR A 46 -5.92 2.69 13.64
C THR A 46 -4.42 2.89 13.47
N GLY A 47 -4.03 3.88 12.69
CA GLY A 47 -2.63 4.25 12.53
C GLY A 47 -2.21 5.20 13.65
N CYS A 48 -1.01 5.02 14.15
CA CYS A 48 -0.44 5.89 15.18
C CYS A 48 0.93 6.36 14.73
N TRP A 49 1.21 7.65 14.93
CA TRP A 49 2.53 8.20 14.65
C TRP A 49 2.72 9.47 15.45
N ARG A 50 3.94 9.94 15.53
CA ARG A 50 4.27 11.21 16.18
C ARG A 50 5.21 11.98 15.26
N PRO A 51 4.76 13.09 14.66
CA PRO A 51 5.65 13.93 13.86
C PRO A 51 6.76 14.51 14.74
N LEU A 52 7.97 14.48 14.23
CA LEU A 52 9.11 15.10 14.87
C LEU A 52 9.30 16.53 14.31
N GLU A 53 10.12 17.30 14.97
CA GLU A 53 10.44 18.65 14.49
C GLU A 53 11.06 18.57 13.09
N GLY A 54 10.57 19.38 12.18
CA GLY A 54 11.00 19.36 10.78
C GLY A 54 10.10 18.55 9.86
N ALA A 55 9.15 17.77 10.41
CA ALA A 55 8.20 17.03 9.58
C ALA A 55 7.16 17.96 8.98
N SER A 56 6.62 17.56 7.82
CA SER A 56 5.48 18.24 7.18
C SER A 56 4.33 17.24 7.06
N PRO A 57 3.65 16.91 8.17
CA PRO A 57 2.65 15.86 8.17
C PRO A 57 1.37 16.28 7.45
N TYR A 58 0.75 15.31 6.78
CA TYR A 58 -0.59 15.48 6.23
C TYR A 58 -1.62 15.69 7.37
N LEU A 59 -1.45 14.93 8.46
CA LEU A 59 -2.27 15.04 9.67
C LEU A 59 -1.35 15.02 10.89
N GLY A 60 -1.72 15.76 11.92
CA GLY A 60 -1.02 15.75 13.20
C GLY A 60 -0.09 16.92 13.40
N SER A 61 0.47 17.01 14.59
CA SER A 61 1.34 18.10 15.03
C SER A 61 2.63 17.57 15.64
N ALA A 62 3.72 18.31 15.46
CA ALA A 62 5.02 17.92 15.99
C ALA A 62 4.96 17.68 17.50
N GLY A 63 5.54 16.57 17.94
CA GLY A 63 5.62 16.21 19.34
C GLY A 63 4.38 15.52 19.91
N GLU A 64 3.29 15.44 19.17
CA GLU A 64 2.04 14.83 19.63
C GLU A 64 1.78 13.52 18.90
N ILE A 65 1.32 12.50 19.64
CA ILE A 65 0.93 11.23 19.06
C ILE A 65 -0.43 11.39 18.39
N SER A 66 -0.49 11.13 17.09
CA SER A 66 -1.72 11.06 16.32
C SER A 66 -2.25 9.64 16.30
N ARG A 67 -3.57 9.50 16.29
CA ARG A 67 -4.28 8.23 16.12
C ARG A 67 -5.40 8.47 15.12
N GLU A 68 -5.27 7.87 13.95
CA GLU A 68 -6.21 8.14 12.86
C GLU A 68 -6.71 6.85 12.24
N PRO A 69 -7.97 6.81 11.78
CA PRO A 69 -8.45 5.65 11.05
C PRO A 69 -7.75 5.53 9.71
N GLU A 70 -7.34 4.30 9.40
CA GLU A 70 -6.68 3.98 8.14
C GLU A 70 -7.21 2.68 7.59
N LEU A 71 -6.91 2.42 6.33
CA LEU A 71 -7.06 1.10 5.74
C LEU A 71 -5.68 0.46 5.63
N LYS A 72 -5.62 -0.83 5.94
CA LYS A 72 -4.49 -1.69 5.59
C LYS A 72 -4.90 -2.41 4.33
N VAL A 73 -4.34 -2.02 3.20
CA VAL A 73 -4.66 -2.60 1.89
C VAL A 73 -3.62 -3.64 1.56
N GLU A 74 -4.07 -4.83 1.16
CA GLU A 74 -3.19 -5.93 0.78
C GLU A 74 -3.43 -6.27 -0.69
N VAL A 75 -2.36 -6.35 -1.45
CA VAL A 75 -2.43 -6.64 -2.87
C VAL A 75 -1.24 -7.51 -3.26
N THR A 76 -1.49 -8.53 -4.08
CA THR A 76 -0.43 -9.37 -4.63
C THR A 76 0.00 -8.85 -5.99
N ILE A 77 1.29 -8.73 -6.18
CA ILE A 77 1.87 -8.24 -7.42
C ILE A 77 3.00 -9.17 -7.87
N ARG A 78 3.38 -9.06 -9.13
CA ARG A 78 4.62 -9.69 -9.58
C ARG A 78 5.80 -8.97 -8.94
N ALA A 79 6.72 -9.74 -8.36
CA ALA A 79 7.86 -9.16 -7.63
C ALA A 79 8.70 -8.24 -8.52
N GLU A 80 8.85 -8.56 -9.80
CA GLU A 80 9.62 -7.75 -10.74
C GLU A 80 9.04 -6.35 -10.95
N LYS A 81 7.78 -6.14 -10.61
CA LYS A 81 7.08 -4.86 -10.81
C LYS A 81 6.99 -4.01 -9.54
N TYR A 82 7.66 -4.41 -8.46
CA TYR A 82 7.43 -3.72 -7.18
C TYR A 82 7.88 -2.25 -7.21
N LYS A 83 8.94 -1.92 -7.93
CA LYS A 83 9.44 -0.53 -7.98
C LYS A 83 8.46 0.41 -8.67
N GLU A 84 7.96 0.02 -9.84
CA GLU A 84 6.98 0.83 -10.58
C GLU A 84 5.67 0.94 -9.80
N THR A 85 5.25 -0.16 -9.16
CA THR A 85 4.05 -0.16 -8.33
C THR A 85 4.22 0.77 -7.13
N MET A 86 5.39 0.72 -6.48
CA MET A 86 5.71 1.59 -5.36
C MET A 86 5.63 3.06 -5.76
N GLU A 87 6.18 3.42 -6.92
CA GLU A 87 6.13 4.79 -7.43
C GLU A 87 4.69 5.22 -7.70
N ALA A 88 3.88 4.33 -8.30
CA ALA A 88 2.47 4.62 -8.55
C ALA A 88 1.71 4.88 -7.25
N ILE A 89 1.94 4.08 -6.21
CA ILE A 89 1.31 4.27 -4.92
C ILE A 89 1.74 5.61 -4.29
N LYS A 90 3.03 5.89 -4.29
CA LYS A 90 3.56 7.12 -3.70
C LYS A 90 3.01 8.37 -4.39
N SER A 91 2.70 8.29 -5.68
CA SER A 91 2.19 9.44 -6.43
C SER A 91 0.80 9.88 -5.96
N ILE A 92 0.04 9.00 -5.30
CA ILE A 92 -1.32 9.32 -4.82
C ILE A 92 -1.44 9.28 -3.30
N HIS A 93 -0.44 8.79 -2.60
CA HIS A 93 -0.48 8.67 -1.16
C HIS A 93 -0.28 10.07 -0.52
N PRO A 94 -1.17 10.48 0.42
CA PRO A 94 -1.07 11.83 0.97
C PRO A 94 -0.01 12.02 2.04
N TYR A 95 0.52 10.92 2.60
CA TYR A 95 1.50 11.02 3.69
C TYR A 95 2.89 11.36 3.17
N GLU A 96 3.62 12.15 3.95
CA GLU A 96 5.04 12.46 3.68
C GLU A 96 5.89 11.19 3.68
N GLU A 97 5.65 10.32 4.67
CA GLU A 97 6.36 9.04 4.82
C GLU A 97 5.34 7.91 4.86
N PRO A 98 4.85 7.47 3.70
CA PRO A 98 3.86 6.39 3.67
C PRO A 98 4.49 5.06 4.08
N VAL A 99 3.75 4.26 4.84
CA VAL A 99 4.20 2.91 5.21
C VAL A 99 3.66 1.94 4.19
N ILE A 100 4.57 1.36 3.41
CA ILE A 100 4.27 0.38 2.37
C ILE A 100 5.28 -0.74 2.52
N ASN A 101 4.82 -1.90 2.94
CA ASN A 101 5.68 -3.07 3.13
C ASN A 101 5.63 -3.98 1.92
N VAL A 102 6.78 -4.51 1.53
CA VAL A 102 6.90 -5.48 0.43
C VAL A 102 7.28 -6.81 1.07
N ILE A 103 6.40 -7.79 0.96
CA ILE A 103 6.58 -9.09 1.62
C ILE A 103 6.75 -10.14 0.55
N PRO A 104 7.91 -10.83 0.49
CA PRO A 104 8.09 -11.93 -0.46
C PRO A 104 7.13 -13.07 -0.15
N LEU A 105 6.52 -13.64 -1.16
CA LEU A 105 5.65 -14.79 -1.00
C LEU A 105 6.39 -16.05 -1.40
N TRP A 106 6.34 -17.08 -0.56
CA TRP A 106 6.87 -18.39 -0.89
C TRP A 106 6.16 -18.98 -2.11
N GLY A 107 4.84 -18.82 -2.16
CA GLY A 107 4.01 -19.26 -3.27
C GLY A 107 2.61 -18.68 -3.15
N THR A 108 1.84 -18.83 -4.21
CA THR A 108 0.43 -18.41 -4.27
C THR A 108 -0.38 -19.55 -4.88
N SER A 109 -1.71 -19.44 -4.78
CA SER A 109 -2.62 -20.43 -5.38
C SER A 109 -2.64 -20.38 -6.90
N PHE A 110 -2.04 -19.33 -7.49
CA PHE A 110 -2.08 -19.10 -8.94
C PHE A 110 -0.70 -19.03 -9.58
N SER A 111 0.35 -19.45 -8.88
CA SER A 111 1.70 -19.44 -9.43
C SER A 111 2.31 -20.83 -9.57
#